data_d06229f10c36762f7faabb342990a8ed
#
_entry.id   d06229f10c36762f7faabb342990a8ed
#
_cell.length_a   1.000
_cell.length_b   1.000
_cell.length_c   1.000
_cell.angle_alpha   90.00
_cell.angle_beta   90.00
_cell.angle_gamma   90.00
#
_symmetry.space_group_name_H-M   'P 1'
#
loop_
_entity.id
_entity.type
_entity.pdbx_description
1 polymer ?
#
loop_
_entity_poly.entity_id
_entity_poly.type
_entity_poly.pdbx_seq_one_letter_code
_entity_poly.pdbx_strand_id
1 'polypeptide(L)'
;MTALPDIPRLYTALAECLAVLLFTPALAPRFSRAVTGGITLLWAAVLSAFLELTGNVPGGLWIPCMVTAIGLSYLYLWGVWSITLLEAGYHCARAFILAELAASVEWQLHCALWPARGPWEPLSLLLLALVYGALFGIMCYLQHLSLIHISEPTRHSLI
;
A
#
# COMPACT_ATOMS: atom_id res chain seq x y z
N MET A 1 -26.32 10.91 -13.75
CA MET A 1 -25.35 9.98 -13.14
C MET A 1 -24.88 10.65 -11.87
N THR A 2 -25.27 10.17 -10.70
CA THR A 2 -24.77 10.65 -9.42
C THR A 2 -23.31 10.23 -9.34
N ALA A 3 -22.41 11.21 -9.12
CA ALA A 3 -21.00 10.91 -8.90
C ALA A 3 -20.88 9.98 -7.68
N LEU A 4 -20.03 8.96 -7.77
CA LEU A 4 -19.71 8.11 -6.62
C LEU A 4 -19.05 8.97 -5.54
N PRO A 5 -19.37 8.75 -4.26
CA PRO A 5 -18.70 9.46 -3.18
C PRO A 5 -17.20 9.14 -3.17
N ASP A 6 -16.39 10.08 -2.67
CA ASP A 6 -14.94 9.90 -2.59
C ASP A 6 -14.56 8.75 -1.64
N ILE A 7 -13.48 8.05 -1.96
CA ILE A 7 -12.92 6.99 -1.12
C ILE A 7 -12.48 7.60 0.22
N PRO A 8 -12.84 7.00 1.37
CA PRO A 8 -12.36 7.46 2.67
C PRO A 8 -10.83 7.46 2.72
N ARG A 9 -10.23 8.57 3.12
CA ARG A 9 -8.76 8.75 3.10
C ARG A 9 -8.02 7.74 3.97
N LEU A 10 -8.62 7.32 5.08
CA LEU A 10 -8.04 6.26 5.91
C LEU A 10 -8.02 4.89 5.22
N TYR A 11 -8.95 4.61 4.32
CA TYR A 11 -8.93 3.37 3.51
C TYR A 11 -7.74 3.39 2.55
N THR A 12 -7.53 4.52 1.86
CA THR A 12 -6.36 4.72 0.99
C THR A 12 -5.05 4.63 1.79
N ALA A 13 -4.97 5.31 2.95
CA ALA A 13 -3.80 5.25 3.82
C ALA A 13 -3.47 3.83 4.28
N LEU A 14 -4.49 3.06 4.67
CA LEU A 14 -4.33 1.67 5.07
C LEU A 14 -3.83 0.82 3.89
N ALA A 15 -4.40 1.01 2.69
CA ALA A 15 -3.96 0.31 1.49
C ALA A 15 -2.51 0.60 1.15
N GLU A 16 -2.08 1.88 1.19
CA GLU A 16 -0.70 2.29 0.92
C GLU A 16 0.27 1.69 1.95
N CYS A 17 -0.07 1.75 3.24
CA CYS A 17 0.76 1.15 4.28
C CYS A 17 0.91 -0.36 4.09
N LEU A 18 -0.19 -1.08 3.86
CA LEU A 18 -0.17 -2.53 3.63
C LEU A 18 0.60 -2.90 2.37
N ALA A 19 0.41 -2.14 1.27
CA ALA A 19 1.12 -2.37 0.01
C ALA A 19 2.64 -2.18 0.15
N VAL A 20 3.08 -1.12 0.81
CA VAL A 20 4.51 -0.89 1.06
C VAL A 20 5.07 -2.00 1.94
N LEU A 21 4.40 -2.34 3.03
CA LEU A 21 4.84 -3.39 3.96
C LEU A 21 4.89 -4.77 3.31
N LEU A 22 4.04 -5.05 2.33
CA LEU A 22 4.03 -6.31 1.60
C LEU A 22 5.36 -6.57 0.87
N PHE A 23 6.03 -5.53 0.37
CA PHE A 23 7.27 -5.64 -0.39
C PHE A 23 8.53 -5.60 0.48
N THR A 24 8.43 -5.21 1.76
CA THR A 24 9.58 -5.05 2.67
C THR A 24 10.19 -6.34 3.23
N PRO A 25 9.49 -7.49 3.38
CA PRO A 25 10.08 -8.70 3.97
C PRO A 25 11.28 -9.26 3.21
N ALA A 26 11.38 -8.98 1.90
CA ALA A 26 12.51 -9.40 1.07
C ALA A 26 13.71 -8.43 1.15
N LEU A 27 13.59 -7.31 1.85
CA LEU A 27 14.58 -6.26 1.91
C LEU A 27 15.40 -6.34 3.21
N ALA A 28 16.70 -6.04 3.13
CA ALA A 28 17.56 -5.96 4.29
C ALA A 28 17.41 -4.59 4.97
N PRO A 29 17.04 -4.52 6.26
CA PRO A 29 16.93 -3.24 6.97
C PRO A 29 18.30 -2.65 7.25
N ARG A 30 18.41 -1.31 7.22
CA ARG A 30 19.63 -0.58 7.60
C ARG A 30 19.83 -0.48 9.10
N PHE A 31 18.76 -0.62 9.88
CA PHE A 31 18.72 -0.42 11.31
C PHE A 31 18.35 -1.71 12.06
N SER A 32 18.48 -1.69 13.36
CA SER A 32 17.97 -2.78 14.20
C SER A 32 16.45 -2.95 14.05
N ARG A 33 15.94 -4.15 14.30
CA ARG A 33 14.50 -4.45 14.16
C ARG A 33 13.60 -3.49 14.94
N ALA A 34 14.02 -3.10 16.17
CA ALA A 34 13.26 -2.18 17.00
C ALA A 34 13.19 -0.77 16.38
N VAL A 35 14.32 -0.26 15.88
CA VAL A 35 14.40 1.05 15.24
C VAL A 35 13.63 1.06 13.94
N THR A 36 13.80 0.03 13.09
CA THR A 36 13.03 -0.13 11.85
C THR A 36 11.53 -0.13 12.14
N GLY A 37 11.07 -0.91 13.14
CA GLY A 37 9.67 -0.93 13.54
C GLY A 37 9.15 0.44 13.99
N GLY A 38 9.94 1.15 14.79
CA GLY A 38 9.58 2.50 15.24
C GLY A 38 9.45 3.50 14.07
N ILE A 39 10.41 3.49 13.13
CA ILE A 39 10.36 4.35 11.94
C ILE A 39 9.17 3.97 11.05
N THR A 40 8.87 2.68 10.89
CA THR A 40 7.72 2.20 10.12
C THR A 40 6.40 2.70 10.70
N LEU A 41 6.22 2.60 12.02
CA LEU A 41 5.03 3.12 12.69
C LEU A 41 4.90 4.64 12.56
N LEU A 42 6.02 5.36 12.72
CA LEU A 42 6.03 6.81 12.54
C LEU A 42 5.66 7.20 11.10
N TRP A 43 6.26 6.54 10.10
CA TRP A 43 5.93 6.78 8.70
C TRP A 43 4.44 6.52 8.41
N ALA A 44 3.90 5.38 8.88
CA ALA A 44 2.50 5.04 8.68
C ALA A 44 1.56 6.08 9.33
N ALA A 45 1.90 6.55 10.55
CA ALA A 45 1.13 7.59 11.24
C ALA A 45 1.18 8.93 10.49
N VAL A 46 2.37 9.34 10.03
CA VAL A 46 2.56 10.59 9.26
C VAL A 46 1.82 10.53 7.93
N LEU A 47 1.91 9.42 7.20
CA LEU A 47 1.20 9.23 5.93
C LEU A 47 -0.31 9.27 6.12
N SER A 48 -0.83 8.54 7.12
CA SER A 48 -2.27 8.53 7.43
C SER A 48 -2.78 9.91 7.84
N ALA A 49 -2.06 10.62 8.69
CA ALA A 49 -2.41 11.98 9.10
C ALA A 49 -2.35 12.94 7.91
N PHE A 50 -1.34 12.83 7.05
CA PHE A 50 -1.22 13.66 5.85
C PHE A 50 -2.39 13.47 4.90
N LEU A 51 -2.75 12.21 4.58
CA LEU A 51 -3.86 11.90 3.68
C LEU A 51 -5.21 12.38 4.26
N GLU A 52 -5.43 12.22 5.57
CA GLU A 52 -6.65 12.70 6.23
C GLU A 52 -6.74 14.22 6.21
N LEU A 53 -5.66 14.95 6.53
CA LEU A 53 -5.61 16.41 6.52
C LEU A 53 -5.79 16.99 5.10
N THR A 54 -5.36 16.26 4.07
CA THR A 54 -5.46 16.68 2.67
C THR A 54 -6.71 16.15 1.96
N GLY A 55 -7.60 15.48 2.68
CA GLY A 55 -8.82 14.88 2.12
C GLY A 55 -9.79 15.86 1.47
N ASN A 56 -9.84 17.10 1.98
CA ASN A 56 -10.77 18.14 1.55
C ASN A 56 -10.11 19.28 0.74
N VAL A 57 -8.92 19.04 0.16
CA VAL A 57 -8.24 20.07 -0.63
C VAL A 57 -8.93 20.29 -1.98
N PRO A 58 -8.92 21.54 -2.51
CA PRO A 58 -9.41 21.81 -3.86
C PRO A 58 -8.74 20.93 -4.92
N GLY A 59 -9.47 20.55 -5.98
CA GLY A 59 -9.00 19.63 -7.01
C GLY A 59 -7.63 19.96 -7.63
N GLY A 60 -7.27 21.25 -7.72
CA GLY A 60 -5.96 21.68 -8.21
C GLY A 60 -4.78 21.33 -7.30
N LEU A 61 -5.03 21.11 -5.99
CA LEU A 61 -4.01 20.71 -5.02
C LEU A 61 -3.94 19.19 -4.81
N TRP A 62 -4.84 18.44 -5.40
CA TRP A 62 -4.86 16.98 -5.28
C TRP A 62 -3.57 16.35 -5.82
N ILE A 63 -3.11 16.76 -7.00
CA ILE A 63 -1.88 16.23 -7.63
C ILE A 63 -0.66 16.45 -6.73
N PRO A 64 -0.34 17.67 -6.27
CA PRO A 64 0.81 17.87 -5.37
C PRO A 64 0.68 17.10 -4.05
N CYS A 65 -0.52 16.92 -3.50
CA CYS A 65 -0.71 16.08 -2.31
C CYS A 65 -0.38 14.60 -2.59
N MET A 66 -0.83 14.05 -3.71
CA MET A 66 -0.49 12.67 -4.11
C MET A 66 1.00 12.49 -4.34
N VAL A 67 1.65 13.44 -5.03
CA VAL A 67 3.12 13.41 -5.23
C VAL A 67 3.85 13.44 -3.89
N THR A 68 3.35 14.21 -2.92
CA THR A 68 3.93 14.25 -1.57
C THR A 68 3.77 12.92 -0.83
N ALA A 69 2.59 12.29 -0.89
CA ALA A 69 2.36 10.97 -0.29
C ALA A 69 3.29 9.89 -0.89
N ILE A 70 3.42 9.87 -2.22
CA ILE A 70 4.37 8.99 -2.92
C ILE A 70 5.80 9.29 -2.48
N GLY A 71 6.18 10.57 -2.37
CA GLY A 71 7.49 11.01 -1.92
C GLY A 71 7.82 10.56 -0.50
N LEU A 72 6.86 10.63 0.43
CA LEU A 72 7.00 10.13 1.80
C LEU A 72 7.25 8.62 1.82
N SER A 73 6.51 7.85 1.03
CA SER A 73 6.68 6.40 0.93
C SER A 73 8.01 6.02 0.25
N TYR A 74 8.41 6.76 -0.77
CA TYR A 74 9.70 6.60 -1.44
C TYR A 74 10.87 6.85 -0.49
N LEU A 75 10.84 7.97 0.25
CA LEU A 75 11.87 8.33 1.22
C LEU A 75 11.96 7.33 2.38
N TYR A 76 10.82 6.81 2.84
CA TYR A 76 10.77 5.73 3.82
C TYR A 76 11.49 4.48 3.29
N LEU A 77 11.14 4.01 2.09
CA LEU A 77 11.76 2.82 1.49
C LEU A 77 13.26 2.99 1.33
N TRP A 78 13.70 4.10 0.73
CA TRP A 78 15.12 4.37 0.51
C TRP A 78 15.90 4.58 1.82
N GLY A 79 15.31 5.27 2.80
CA GLY A 79 15.99 5.61 4.06
C GLY A 79 16.14 4.43 5.02
N VAL A 80 15.15 3.53 5.05
CA VAL A 80 15.07 2.45 6.05
C VAL A 80 15.68 1.14 5.53
N TRP A 81 15.62 0.91 4.22
CA TRP A 81 16.05 -0.35 3.61
C TRP A 81 17.35 -0.18 2.81
N SER A 82 18.18 -1.24 2.79
CA SER A 82 19.46 -1.24 2.07
C SER A 82 19.25 -1.50 0.58
N ILE A 83 18.58 -0.56 -0.09
CA ILE A 83 18.25 -0.60 -1.52
C ILE A 83 18.73 0.67 -2.22
N THR A 84 18.91 0.57 -3.53
CA THR A 84 19.26 1.72 -4.39
C THR A 84 18.06 2.64 -4.60
N LEU A 85 18.31 3.87 -5.08
CA LEU A 85 17.25 4.82 -5.44
C LEU A 85 16.29 4.24 -6.48
N LEU A 86 16.81 3.52 -7.48
CA LEU A 86 15.97 2.91 -8.53
C LEU A 86 15.10 1.79 -7.97
N GLU A 87 15.64 0.93 -7.11
CA GLU A 87 14.89 -0.12 -6.44
C GLU A 87 13.80 0.45 -5.53
N ALA A 88 14.10 1.51 -4.78
CA ALA A 88 13.12 2.21 -3.96
C ALA A 88 11.97 2.77 -4.84
N GLY A 89 12.29 3.37 -5.99
CA GLY A 89 11.30 3.84 -6.95
C GLY A 89 10.43 2.72 -7.51
N TYR A 90 11.04 1.58 -7.85
CA TYR A 90 10.34 0.40 -8.33
C TYR A 90 9.36 -0.18 -7.29
N HIS A 91 9.82 -0.34 -6.05
CA HIS A 91 8.98 -0.84 -4.96
C HIS A 91 7.86 0.15 -4.60
N CYS A 92 8.17 1.45 -4.59
CA CYS A 92 7.19 2.50 -4.34
C CYS A 92 6.09 2.50 -5.42
N ALA A 93 6.45 2.46 -6.70
CA ALA A 93 5.49 2.42 -7.80
C ALA A 93 4.58 1.19 -7.74
N ARG A 94 5.14 0.00 -7.48
CA ARG A 94 4.36 -1.23 -7.33
C ARG A 94 3.39 -1.15 -6.14
N ALA A 95 3.87 -0.64 -5.00
CA ALA A 95 3.06 -0.48 -3.81
C ALA A 95 1.90 0.48 -4.06
N PHE A 96 2.18 1.63 -4.70
CA PHE A 96 1.17 2.63 -5.00
C PHE A 96 0.08 2.08 -5.94
N ILE A 97 0.46 1.41 -7.05
CA ILE A 97 -0.50 0.79 -7.98
C ILE A 97 -1.38 -0.25 -7.26
N LEU A 98 -0.79 -1.08 -6.42
CA LEU A 98 -1.53 -2.08 -5.66
C LEU A 98 -2.48 -1.46 -4.64
N ALA A 99 -2.05 -0.40 -3.96
CA ALA A 99 -2.87 0.33 -2.98
C ALA A 99 -4.09 0.98 -3.63
N GLU A 100 -3.88 1.69 -4.74
CA GLU A 100 -4.95 2.34 -5.51
C GLU A 100 -5.94 1.31 -6.06
N LEU A 101 -5.45 0.18 -6.57
CA LEU A 101 -6.31 -0.92 -7.00
C LEU A 101 -7.16 -1.45 -5.84
N ALA A 102 -6.54 -1.73 -4.69
CA ALA A 102 -7.23 -2.28 -3.54
C ALA A 102 -8.31 -1.33 -2.99
N ALA A 103 -7.97 -0.06 -2.82
CA ALA A 103 -8.89 0.95 -2.33
C ALA A 103 -10.04 1.20 -3.33
N SER A 104 -9.75 1.24 -4.63
CA SER A 104 -10.76 1.45 -5.67
C SER A 104 -11.73 0.27 -5.79
N VAL A 105 -11.22 -0.96 -5.77
CA VAL A 105 -12.07 -2.17 -5.86
C VAL A 105 -12.97 -2.27 -4.63
N GLU A 106 -12.41 -2.06 -3.44
CA GLU A 106 -13.19 -2.09 -2.21
C GLU A 106 -14.32 -1.07 -2.25
N TRP A 107 -14.00 0.20 -2.58
CA TRP A 107 -14.97 1.28 -2.57
C TRP A 107 -16.06 1.12 -3.62
N GLN A 108 -15.73 0.63 -4.81
CA GLN A 108 -16.71 0.31 -5.83
C GLN A 108 -17.66 -0.79 -5.39
N LEU A 109 -17.15 -1.86 -4.76
CA LEU A 109 -17.97 -2.93 -4.19
C LEU A 109 -18.84 -2.42 -3.05
N HIS A 110 -18.30 -1.58 -2.15
CA HIS A 110 -19.05 -0.97 -1.07
C HIS A 110 -20.24 -0.16 -1.61
N CYS A 111 -20.00 0.75 -2.55
CA CYS A 111 -21.04 1.58 -3.14
C CYS A 111 -22.07 0.77 -3.95
N ALA A 112 -21.66 -0.32 -4.58
CA ALA A 112 -22.55 -1.20 -5.33
C ALA A 112 -23.45 -2.05 -4.44
N LEU A 113 -22.91 -2.57 -3.33
CA LEU A 113 -23.63 -3.46 -2.42
C LEU A 113 -24.48 -2.68 -1.40
N TRP A 114 -23.95 -1.55 -0.91
CA TRP A 114 -24.53 -0.80 0.21
C TRP A 114 -24.47 0.71 0.02
N PRO A 115 -25.16 1.28 -0.99
CA PRO A 115 -25.07 2.71 -1.34
C PRO A 115 -25.53 3.66 -0.22
N ALA A 116 -26.31 3.17 0.75
CA ALA A 116 -26.83 3.97 1.86
C ALA A 116 -26.07 3.77 3.18
N ARG A 117 -25.03 2.92 3.22
CA ARG A 117 -24.28 2.64 4.44
C ARG A 117 -23.03 3.50 4.55
N GLY A 118 -22.71 3.87 5.79
CA GLY A 118 -21.46 4.57 6.09
C GLY A 118 -20.23 3.65 6.01
N PRO A 119 -19.05 4.21 5.71
CA PRO A 119 -17.81 3.43 5.59
C PRO A 119 -17.36 2.76 6.91
N TRP A 120 -17.79 3.30 8.06
CA TRP A 120 -17.36 2.84 9.38
C TRP A 120 -18.32 1.82 10.02
N GLU A 121 -19.35 1.40 9.30
CA GLU A 121 -20.24 0.35 9.80
C GLU A 121 -19.52 -1.02 9.83
N PRO A 122 -19.88 -1.92 10.77
CA PRO A 122 -19.18 -3.21 10.91
C PRO A 122 -19.15 -4.04 9.63
N LEU A 123 -20.23 -3.99 8.84
CA LEU A 123 -20.33 -4.75 7.59
C LEU A 123 -19.43 -4.16 6.50
N SER A 124 -19.27 -2.83 6.46
CA SER A 124 -18.36 -2.12 5.57
C SER A 124 -16.90 -2.43 5.92
N LEU A 125 -16.56 -2.46 7.21
CA LEU A 125 -15.24 -2.85 7.68
C LEU A 125 -14.93 -4.33 7.41
N LEU A 126 -15.94 -5.20 7.46
CA LEU A 126 -15.78 -6.61 7.08
C LEU A 126 -15.47 -6.74 5.57
N LEU A 127 -16.18 -5.99 4.71
CA LEU A 127 -15.90 -5.96 3.29
C LEU A 127 -14.48 -5.48 3.01
N LEU A 128 -14.07 -4.38 3.66
CA LEU A 128 -12.70 -3.86 3.59
C LEU A 128 -11.68 -4.95 3.93
N ALA A 129 -11.86 -5.63 5.05
CA ALA A 129 -10.95 -6.69 5.48
C ALA A 129 -10.90 -7.87 4.48
N LEU A 130 -12.05 -8.26 3.91
CA LEU A 130 -12.13 -9.34 2.94
C LEU A 130 -11.45 -8.95 1.61
N VAL A 131 -11.73 -7.77 1.07
CA VAL A 131 -11.16 -7.31 -0.20
C VAL A 131 -9.66 -7.08 -0.07
N TYR A 132 -9.22 -6.38 0.98
CA TYR A 132 -7.78 -6.15 1.21
C TYR A 132 -7.07 -7.46 1.51
N GLY A 133 -7.64 -8.31 2.34
CA GLY A 133 -7.09 -9.64 2.65
C GLY A 133 -6.93 -10.50 1.40
N ALA A 134 -7.91 -10.50 0.50
CA ALA A 134 -7.84 -11.24 -0.75
C ALA A 134 -6.76 -10.68 -1.71
N LEU A 135 -6.77 -9.37 -1.97
CA LEU A 135 -5.84 -8.75 -2.91
C LEU A 135 -4.39 -8.81 -2.42
N PHE A 136 -4.14 -8.42 -1.17
CA PHE A 136 -2.80 -8.49 -0.60
C PHE A 136 -2.33 -9.94 -0.38
N GLY A 137 -3.24 -10.86 -0.03
CA GLY A 137 -2.95 -12.29 0.08
C GLY A 137 -2.55 -12.92 -1.25
N ILE A 138 -3.28 -12.62 -2.34
CA ILE A 138 -2.92 -13.06 -3.70
C ILE A 138 -1.55 -12.50 -4.10
N MET A 139 -1.28 -11.23 -3.85
CA MET A 139 0.01 -10.63 -4.18
C MET A 139 1.16 -11.21 -3.37
N CYS A 140 0.95 -11.50 -2.08
CA CYS A 140 1.91 -12.20 -1.24
C CYS A 140 2.22 -13.60 -1.79
N TYR A 141 1.20 -14.34 -2.17
CA TYR A 141 1.35 -15.66 -2.78
C TYR A 141 2.12 -15.62 -4.10
N LEU A 142 1.79 -14.68 -5.00
CA LEU A 142 2.49 -14.50 -6.26
C LEU A 142 3.97 -14.14 -6.08
N GLN A 143 4.28 -13.28 -5.10
CA GLN A 143 5.67 -12.97 -4.75
C GLN A 143 6.43 -14.20 -4.25
N HIS A 144 5.80 -15.01 -3.42
CA HIS A 144 6.42 -16.22 -2.90
C HIS A 144 6.72 -17.22 -4.04
N LEU A 145 5.79 -17.40 -4.98
CA LEU A 145 6.02 -18.23 -6.18
C LEU A 145 7.19 -17.70 -7.04
N SER A 146 7.25 -16.38 -7.25
CA SER A 146 8.33 -15.75 -8.02
C SER A 146 9.71 -16.00 -7.40
N LEU A 147 9.81 -15.95 -6.08
CA LEU A 147 11.07 -16.22 -5.37
C LEU A 147 11.51 -17.68 -5.50
N ILE A 148 10.58 -18.64 -5.52
CA ILE A 148 10.88 -20.07 -5.72
C ILE A 148 11.44 -20.31 -7.12
N HIS A 149 10.83 -19.73 -8.16
CA HIS A 149 11.28 -19.89 -9.55
C HIS A 149 12.66 -19.29 -9.83
N ILE A 150 13.04 -18.22 -9.12
CA ILE A 150 14.38 -17.61 -9.26
C ILE A 150 15.46 -18.47 -8.60
N SER A 151 15.12 -19.25 -7.59
CA SER A 151 16.08 -20.11 -6.87
C SER A 151 16.34 -21.48 -7.52
N GLU A 152 15.52 -21.92 -8.48
CA GLU A 152 15.65 -23.23 -9.15
C GLU A 152 16.65 -23.34 -10.31
N PRO A 153 17.02 -22.29 -11.08
CA PRO A 153 17.86 -22.46 -12.28
C PRO A 153 19.31 -22.90 -11.99
N THR A 154 19.79 -22.82 -10.79
CA THR A 154 21.19 -23.15 -10.44
C THR A 154 21.43 -24.63 -10.16
N ARG A 155 20.42 -25.48 -10.11
CA ARG A 155 20.58 -26.91 -9.83
C ARG A 155 20.78 -27.80 -11.09
N HIS A 156 20.49 -27.30 -12.28
CA HIS A 156 20.60 -28.05 -13.53
C HIS A 156 21.85 -27.76 -14.37
N SER A 157 22.77 -26.90 -13.92
CA SER A 157 24.01 -26.61 -14.67
C SER A 157 25.27 -27.30 -14.13
N LEU A 158 25.11 -28.28 -13.24
CA LEU A 158 26.23 -29.10 -12.70
C LEU A 158 26.03 -30.59 -12.98
N ILE A 159 25.80 -30.95 -14.25
CA ILE A 159 26.02 -32.33 -14.77
C ILE A 159 26.77 -32.23 -16.07
#